data_5daaf7d8d26d7e774bba70d32b045d66
#
_entry.id   5daaf7d8d26d7e774bba70d32b045d66
#
_cell.length_a   1.000
_cell.length_b   1.000
_cell.length_c   1.000
_cell.angle_alpha   90.00
_cell.angle_beta   90.00
_cell.angle_gamma   90.00
#
_symmetry.space_group_name_H-M   'P 1'
#
loop_
_entity.id
_entity.type
_entity.pdbx_description
1 polymer ?
#
loop_
_entity_poly.entity_id
_entity_poly.type
_entity_poly.pdbx_seq_one_letter_code
_entity_poly.pdbx_strand_id
1 'polypeptide(L)'
;MVKSSQYLRKMNFKNYKNKKVLIIGHSGFKGSWLANWLIELKAKVYGISKKSINRSQTYVSTKLNKRIFKEYDFDIRNYKKLNRTINQIKPDYIFFLAAQSLVGKSYKDPVTTWQINFVGALNILDVVKNINFKTNLVLITSDKCYENIGKKSGYKETDLL
;
A
#
# COMPACT_ATOMS: atom_id res chain seq x y z
N MET A 1 -5.29 21.63 18.13
CA MET A 1 -5.98 20.39 17.74
C MET A 1 -7.23 20.56 16.86
N VAL A 2 -7.68 21.77 16.54
CA VAL A 2 -8.98 22.02 15.83
C VAL A 2 -8.86 22.16 14.29
N LYS A 3 -7.67 22.43 13.74
CA LYS A 3 -7.50 22.66 12.31
C LYS A 3 -7.53 21.38 11.43
N SER A 4 -7.17 20.23 11.96
CA SER A 4 -7.13 18.96 11.17
C SER A 4 -8.53 18.44 10.79
N SER A 5 -9.54 18.65 11.64
CA SER A 5 -10.91 18.16 11.36
C SER A 5 -11.60 18.94 10.25
N GLN A 6 -11.27 20.22 10.05
CA GLN A 6 -11.83 21.05 8.98
C GLN A 6 -11.25 20.67 7.60
N TYR A 7 -9.97 20.30 7.54
CA TYR A 7 -9.36 19.83 6.28
C TYR A 7 -9.96 18.51 5.83
N LEU A 8 -10.18 17.56 6.74
CA LEU A 8 -10.80 16.27 6.42
C LEU A 8 -12.24 16.43 5.92
N ARG A 9 -13.00 17.41 6.42
CA ARG A 9 -14.37 17.69 5.94
C ARG A 9 -14.42 18.28 4.52
N LYS A 10 -13.35 18.93 4.06
CA LYS A 10 -13.25 19.48 2.69
C LYS A 10 -12.78 18.43 1.66
N MET A 11 -12.23 17.30 2.10
CA MET A 11 -11.81 16.24 1.18
C MET A 11 -13.01 15.50 0.62
N ASN A 12 -13.16 15.53 -0.70
CA ASN A 12 -14.25 14.83 -1.38
C ASN A 12 -13.95 13.33 -1.51
N PHE A 13 -14.22 12.56 -0.45
CA PHE A 13 -14.04 11.11 -0.42
C PHE A 13 -15.03 10.32 -1.29
N LYS A 14 -15.98 11.00 -1.96
CA LYS A 14 -16.94 10.36 -2.88
C LYS A 14 -16.26 9.66 -4.05
N ASN A 15 -15.02 10.01 -4.34
CA ASN A 15 -14.23 9.45 -5.45
C ASN A 15 -13.95 7.94 -5.33
N TYR A 16 -14.07 7.34 -4.12
CA TYR A 16 -13.83 5.91 -3.91
C TYR A 16 -15.09 5.05 -3.99
N LYS A 17 -16.28 5.65 -3.94
CA LYS A 17 -17.54 4.89 -3.98
C LYS A 17 -17.62 4.03 -5.26
N ASN A 18 -17.84 2.73 -5.08
CA ASN A 18 -17.92 1.70 -6.13
C ASN A 18 -16.61 1.50 -6.95
N LYS A 19 -15.52 2.17 -6.59
CA LYS A 19 -14.22 2.01 -7.25
C LYS A 19 -13.54 0.71 -6.82
N LYS A 20 -12.84 0.08 -7.74
CA LYS A 20 -11.98 -1.05 -7.46
C LYS A 20 -10.64 -0.54 -6.93
N VAL A 21 -10.34 -0.83 -5.68
CA VAL A 21 -9.10 -0.41 -5.04
C VAL A 21 -8.28 -1.63 -4.67
N LEU A 22 -7.08 -1.73 -5.20
CA LEU A 22 -6.12 -2.78 -4.86
C LEU A 22 -5.13 -2.27 -3.83
N ILE A 23 -5.01 -2.97 -2.70
CA ILE A 23 -4.02 -2.69 -1.66
C ILE A 23 -3.01 -3.84 -1.62
N ILE A 24 -1.77 -3.54 -1.98
CA ILE A 24 -0.66 -4.49 -1.90
C ILE A 24 0.02 -4.29 -0.54
N GLY A 25 -0.06 -5.30 0.34
CA GLY A 25 0.32 -5.19 1.74
C GLY A 25 -0.86 -4.91 2.69
N HIS A 26 -2.09 -5.27 2.28
CA HIS A 26 -3.33 -4.99 3.03
C HIS A 26 -3.41 -5.64 4.42
N SER A 27 -2.67 -6.70 4.69
CA SER A 27 -2.68 -7.36 6.00
C SER A 27 -1.68 -6.75 7.01
N GLY A 28 -0.80 -5.85 6.55
CA GLY A 28 0.13 -5.09 7.38
C GLY A 28 -0.57 -3.97 8.16
N PHE A 29 0.18 -3.29 9.04
CA PHE A 29 -0.36 -2.23 9.92
C PHE A 29 -1.07 -1.13 9.13
N LYS A 30 -0.35 -0.39 8.28
CA LYS A 30 -0.94 0.71 7.49
C LYS A 30 -1.98 0.20 6.48
N GLY A 31 -1.71 -0.95 5.84
CA GLY A 31 -2.60 -1.51 4.82
C GLY A 31 -3.96 -1.92 5.37
N SER A 32 -4.01 -2.47 6.58
CA SER A 32 -5.27 -2.86 7.21
C SER A 32 -6.12 -1.65 7.64
N TRP A 33 -5.50 -0.58 8.12
CA TRP A 33 -6.19 0.68 8.40
C TRP A 33 -6.78 1.29 7.13
N LEU A 34 -5.98 1.39 6.07
CA LEU A 34 -6.42 1.92 4.78
C LEU A 34 -7.55 1.08 4.18
N ALA A 35 -7.44 -0.26 4.26
CA ALA A 35 -8.48 -1.16 3.75
C ALA A 35 -9.81 -0.95 4.48
N ASN A 36 -9.81 -0.87 5.81
CA ASN A 36 -11.01 -0.59 6.59
C ASN A 36 -11.63 0.75 6.19
N TRP A 37 -10.83 1.80 6.09
CA TRP A 37 -11.31 3.13 5.71
C TRP A 37 -11.93 3.13 4.31
N LEU A 38 -11.28 2.53 3.31
CA LEU A 38 -11.81 2.45 1.95
C LEU A 38 -13.10 1.62 1.86
N ILE A 39 -13.24 0.58 2.68
CA ILE A 39 -14.50 -0.18 2.78
C ILE A 39 -15.63 0.71 3.31
N GLU A 40 -15.39 1.53 4.34
CA GLU A 40 -16.37 2.50 4.83
C GLU A 40 -16.75 3.54 3.77
N LEU A 41 -15.81 3.92 2.91
CA LEU A 41 -16.05 4.78 1.74
C LEU A 41 -16.76 4.05 0.58
N LYS A 42 -17.19 2.80 0.80
CA LYS A 42 -17.92 1.97 -0.19
C LYS A 42 -17.10 1.61 -1.44
N ALA A 43 -15.78 1.53 -1.31
CA ALA A 43 -14.92 0.99 -2.35
C ALA A 43 -15.00 -0.55 -2.39
N LYS A 44 -14.78 -1.14 -3.57
CA LYS A 44 -14.51 -2.58 -3.71
C LYS A 44 -13.02 -2.82 -3.46
N VAL A 45 -12.66 -3.19 -2.24
CA VAL A 45 -11.26 -3.36 -1.83
C VAL A 45 -10.78 -4.78 -2.14
N TYR A 46 -9.69 -4.86 -2.88
CA TYR A 46 -8.92 -6.09 -3.14
C TYR A 46 -7.60 -6.02 -2.39
N GLY A 47 -7.13 -7.15 -1.88
CA GLY A 47 -5.89 -7.23 -1.12
C GLY A 47 -4.91 -8.23 -1.71
N ILE A 48 -3.63 -7.88 -1.82
CA ILE A 48 -2.52 -8.80 -2.05
C ILE A 48 -1.64 -8.76 -0.81
N SER A 49 -1.37 -9.91 -0.22
CA SER A 49 -0.37 -10.09 0.84
C SER A 49 0.10 -11.52 0.84
N LYS A 50 1.33 -11.74 1.27
CA LYS A 50 1.79 -13.08 1.61
C LYS A 50 1.10 -13.50 2.91
N LYS A 51 0.56 -14.72 2.97
CA LYS A 51 0.08 -15.31 4.22
C LYS A 51 1.22 -15.28 5.24
N SER A 52 1.27 -14.24 6.01
CA SER A 52 2.23 -14.07 7.07
C SER A 52 1.59 -14.56 8.37
N ILE A 53 2.39 -15.22 9.19
CA ILE A 53 2.04 -15.58 10.55
C ILE A 53 1.73 -14.31 11.37
N ASN A 54 2.26 -13.15 10.96
CA ASN A 54 2.15 -11.86 11.65
C ASN A 54 1.22 -10.89 10.90
N ARG A 55 -0.08 -11.19 10.86
CA ARG A 55 -1.09 -10.21 10.46
C ARG A 55 -1.20 -9.11 11.52
N SER A 56 -1.44 -7.89 11.07
CA SER A 56 -1.63 -6.77 12.03
C SER A 56 -2.82 -7.04 12.94
N GLN A 57 -2.74 -6.53 14.17
CA GLN A 57 -3.85 -6.62 15.12
C GLN A 57 -5.13 -5.99 14.54
N THR A 58 -5.02 -4.89 13.83
CA THR A 58 -6.15 -4.24 13.14
C THR A 58 -6.81 -5.17 12.12
N TYR A 59 -6.03 -5.91 11.33
CA TYR A 59 -6.58 -6.88 10.39
C TYR A 59 -7.42 -7.95 11.11
N VAL A 60 -6.93 -8.46 12.25
CA VAL A 60 -7.59 -9.51 13.02
C VAL A 60 -8.84 -8.98 13.74
N SER A 61 -8.69 -7.87 14.49
CA SER A 61 -9.75 -7.32 15.33
C SER A 61 -10.96 -6.81 14.52
N THR A 62 -10.71 -6.25 13.34
CA THR A 62 -11.78 -5.79 12.44
C THR A 62 -12.36 -6.90 11.57
N LYS A 63 -11.85 -8.13 11.68
CA LYS A 63 -12.24 -9.27 10.84
C LYS A 63 -12.16 -8.90 9.34
N LEU A 64 -11.08 -8.20 8.94
CA LEU A 64 -10.94 -7.62 7.61
C LEU A 64 -11.11 -8.66 6.49
N ASN A 65 -10.68 -9.91 6.72
CA ASN A 65 -10.87 -11.02 5.79
C ASN A 65 -12.32 -11.31 5.40
N LYS A 66 -13.27 -10.93 6.26
CA LYS A 66 -14.72 -11.09 6.00
C LYS A 66 -15.35 -9.87 5.32
N ARG A 67 -14.65 -8.74 5.33
CA ARG A 67 -15.14 -7.44 4.84
C ARG A 67 -14.54 -7.03 3.51
N ILE A 68 -13.31 -7.45 3.25
CA ILE A 68 -12.63 -7.20 1.98
C ILE A 68 -13.28 -7.98 0.85
N PHE A 69 -13.36 -7.39 -0.35
CA PHE A 69 -14.05 -8.03 -1.47
C PHE A 69 -13.35 -9.32 -1.93
N LYS A 70 -12.02 -9.30 -2.03
CA LYS A 70 -11.21 -10.48 -2.36
C LYS A 70 -9.77 -10.31 -1.91
N GLU A 71 -9.19 -11.39 -1.38
CA GLU A 71 -7.78 -11.46 -1.02
C GLU A 71 -7.02 -12.42 -1.95
N TYR A 72 -5.78 -12.06 -2.25
CA TYR A 72 -4.83 -12.89 -2.99
C TYR A 72 -3.60 -13.13 -2.13
N ASP A 73 -3.22 -14.40 -2.02
CA ASP A 73 -2.09 -14.85 -1.23
C ASP A 73 -0.90 -15.18 -2.12
N PHE A 74 0.03 -14.24 -2.25
CA PHE A 74 1.31 -14.48 -2.90
C PHE A 74 2.33 -13.38 -2.58
N ASP A 75 3.60 -13.69 -2.87
CA ASP A 75 4.72 -12.77 -2.73
C ASP A 75 4.77 -11.82 -3.94
N ILE A 76 4.90 -10.50 -3.69
CA ILE A 76 5.00 -9.45 -4.72
C ILE A 76 6.17 -9.62 -5.69
N ARG A 77 7.19 -10.41 -5.30
CA ARG A 77 8.30 -10.77 -6.16
C ARG A 77 7.88 -11.72 -7.29
N ASN A 78 6.73 -12.36 -7.17
CA ASN A 78 6.16 -13.17 -8.24
C ASN A 78 5.48 -12.28 -9.29
N TYR A 79 6.28 -11.78 -10.23
CA TYR A 79 5.84 -10.90 -11.32
C TYR A 79 4.63 -11.47 -12.09
N LYS A 80 4.70 -12.75 -12.48
CA LYS A 80 3.62 -13.38 -13.28
C LYS A 80 2.27 -13.35 -12.55
N LYS A 81 2.26 -13.66 -11.26
CA LYS A 81 1.03 -13.60 -10.44
C LYS A 81 0.56 -12.16 -10.26
N LEU A 82 1.48 -11.22 -10.02
CA LEU A 82 1.17 -9.81 -9.86
C LEU A 82 0.52 -9.24 -11.12
N ASN A 83 1.16 -9.43 -12.27
CA ASN A 83 0.67 -8.99 -13.57
C ASN A 83 -0.71 -9.59 -13.88
N ARG A 84 -0.87 -10.91 -13.75
CA ARG A 84 -2.15 -11.60 -13.99
C ARG A 84 -3.26 -11.05 -13.09
N THR A 85 -2.97 -10.85 -11.79
CA THR A 85 -3.96 -10.39 -10.82
C THR A 85 -4.42 -8.96 -11.11
N ILE A 86 -3.49 -8.05 -11.43
CA ILE A 86 -3.82 -6.66 -11.76
C ILE A 86 -4.65 -6.59 -13.03
N ASN A 87 -4.27 -7.33 -14.08
CA ASN A 87 -5.04 -7.38 -15.33
C ASN A 87 -6.44 -8.00 -15.15
N GLN A 88 -6.59 -8.95 -14.24
CA GLN A 88 -7.89 -9.55 -13.90
C GLN A 88 -8.80 -8.60 -13.12
N ILE A 89 -8.25 -7.86 -12.14
CA ILE A 89 -9.02 -6.92 -11.31
C ILE A 89 -9.35 -5.66 -12.12
N LYS A 90 -8.39 -5.14 -12.87
CA LYS A 90 -8.41 -3.81 -13.51
C LYS A 90 -8.78 -2.73 -12.49
N PRO A 91 -7.94 -2.47 -11.47
CA PRO A 91 -8.25 -1.55 -10.40
C PRO A 91 -8.22 -0.10 -10.88
N ASP A 92 -9.11 0.74 -10.33
CA ASP A 92 -9.07 2.21 -10.53
C ASP A 92 -7.92 2.84 -9.74
N TYR A 93 -7.57 2.25 -8.59
CA TYR A 93 -6.50 2.70 -7.71
C TYR A 93 -5.69 1.51 -7.20
N ILE A 94 -4.37 1.69 -7.14
CA ILE A 94 -3.43 0.76 -6.54
C ILE A 94 -2.67 1.48 -5.44
N PHE A 95 -2.71 0.95 -4.22
CA PHE A 95 -1.86 1.39 -3.10
C PHE A 95 -0.83 0.33 -2.81
N PHE A 96 0.44 0.66 -3.04
CA PHE A 96 1.56 -0.24 -2.76
C PHE A 96 2.18 0.09 -1.41
N LEU A 97 1.88 -0.75 -0.41
CA LEU A 97 2.37 -0.62 0.97
C LEU A 97 3.19 -1.84 1.42
N ALA A 98 3.41 -2.79 0.52
CA ALA A 98 4.18 -3.99 0.86
C ALA A 98 5.66 -3.65 0.98
N ALA A 99 6.23 -3.92 2.15
CA ALA A 99 7.64 -3.74 2.43
C ALA A 99 8.08 -4.63 3.59
N GLN A 100 9.38 -4.96 3.62
CA GLN A 100 10.06 -5.40 4.83
C GLN A 100 10.56 -4.12 5.54
N SER A 101 9.86 -3.71 6.61
CA SER A 101 10.06 -2.42 7.28
C SER A 101 10.87 -2.51 8.59
N LEU A 102 11.19 -3.73 9.06
CA LEU A 102 11.89 -3.92 10.33
C LEU A 102 13.40 -3.73 10.15
N VAL A 103 13.94 -2.66 10.74
CA VAL A 103 15.36 -2.32 10.64
C VAL A 103 16.27 -3.46 11.11
N GLY A 104 15.98 -4.07 12.27
CA GLY A 104 16.79 -5.19 12.77
C GLY A 104 16.79 -6.41 11.84
N LYS A 105 15.70 -6.61 11.06
CA LYS A 105 15.64 -7.67 10.06
C LYS A 105 16.45 -7.32 8.81
N SER A 106 16.50 -6.05 8.41
CA SER A 106 17.27 -5.63 7.24
C SER A 106 18.78 -5.84 7.42
N TYR A 107 19.28 -5.71 8.64
CA TYR A 107 20.69 -6.04 8.96
C TYR A 107 20.94 -7.56 8.95
N LYS A 108 20.00 -8.36 9.42
CA LYS A 108 20.15 -9.83 9.48
C LYS A 108 19.97 -10.49 8.11
N ASP A 109 19.10 -9.94 7.27
CA ASP A 109 18.76 -10.48 5.95
C ASP A 109 18.58 -9.34 4.94
N PRO A 110 19.72 -8.69 4.54
CA PRO A 110 19.67 -7.57 3.61
C PRO A 110 19.20 -7.98 2.22
N VAL A 111 19.58 -9.17 1.75
CA VAL A 111 19.22 -9.65 0.41
C VAL A 111 17.71 -9.75 0.25
N THR A 112 17.04 -10.42 1.17
CA THR A 112 15.57 -10.53 1.14
C THR A 112 14.90 -9.16 1.31
N THR A 113 15.48 -8.28 2.12
CA THR A 113 14.98 -6.91 2.29
C THR A 113 15.01 -6.14 0.97
N TRP A 114 16.13 -6.17 0.25
CA TRP A 114 16.26 -5.55 -1.06
C TRP A 114 15.31 -6.16 -2.09
N GLN A 115 15.21 -7.49 -2.13
CA GLN A 115 14.30 -8.18 -3.04
C GLN A 115 12.84 -7.78 -2.81
N ILE A 116 12.41 -7.64 -1.56
CA ILE A 116 11.02 -7.24 -1.26
C ILE A 116 10.82 -5.75 -1.58
N ASN A 117 11.69 -4.88 -1.06
CA ASN A 117 11.45 -3.44 -1.09
C ASN A 117 11.77 -2.83 -2.46
N PHE A 118 12.82 -3.31 -3.13
CA PHE A 118 13.25 -2.78 -4.42
C PHE A 118 12.66 -3.59 -5.59
N VAL A 119 12.92 -4.90 -5.66
CA VAL A 119 12.40 -5.71 -6.78
C VAL A 119 10.87 -5.78 -6.75
N GLY A 120 10.25 -5.84 -5.58
CA GLY A 120 8.79 -5.77 -5.46
C GLY A 120 8.22 -4.44 -5.98
N ALA A 121 8.89 -3.31 -5.72
CA ALA A 121 8.51 -2.00 -6.25
C ALA A 121 8.72 -1.92 -7.77
N LEU A 122 9.84 -2.45 -8.29
CA LEU A 122 10.07 -2.53 -9.74
C LEU A 122 8.99 -3.35 -10.45
N ASN A 123 8.60 -4.48 -9.87
CA ASN A 123 7.56 -5.34 -10.45
C ASN A 123 6.23 -4.60 -10.62
N ILE A 124 5.78 -3.84 -9.62
CA ILE A 124 4.53 -3.09 -9.73
C ILE A 124 4.64 -1.95 -10.75
N LEU A 125 5.75 -1.25 -10.79
CA LEU A 125 6.00 -0.18 -11.77
C LEU A 125 5.99 -0.71 -13.20
N ASP A 126 6.66 -1.84 -13.44
CA ASP A 126 6.68 -2.47 -14.76
C ASP A 126 5.30 -2.98 -15.18
N VAL A 127 4.57 -3.63 -14.26
CA VAL A 127 3.18 -4.04 -14.54
C VAL A 127 2.32 -2.83 -14.90
N VAL A 128 2.37 -1.75 -14.12
CA VAL A 128 1.54 -0.56 -14.36
C VAL A 128 1.93 0.14 -15.66
N LYS A 129 3.21 0.15 -16.03
CA LYS A 129 3.69 0.66 -17.33
C LYS A 129 3.06 -0.09 -18.51
N ASN A 130 2.84 -1.40 -18.38
CA ASN A 130 2.45 -2.28 -19.47
C ASN A 130 0.94 -2.61 -19.54
N ILE A 131 0.12 -2.09 -18.62
CA ILE A 131 -1.35 -2.27 -18.68
C ILE A 131 -1.99 -1.34 -19.72
N ASN A 132 -3.13 -1.77 -20.27
CA ASN A 132 -3.89 -1.03 -21.28
C ASN A 132 -5.18 -0.37 -20.74
N PHE A 133 -5.27 -0.17 -19.42
CA PHE A 133 -6.40 0.49 -18.78
C PHE A 133 -5.87 1.59 -17.80
N LYS A 134 -6.71 2.58 -17.51
CA LYS A 134 -6.36 3.68 -16.61
C LYS A 134 -6.39 3.23 -15.15
N THR A 135 -5.31 3.48 -14.42
CA THR A 135 -5.20 3.28 -12.97
C THR A 135 -4.39 4.40 -12.33
N ASN A 136 -4.61 4.65 -11.05
CA ASN A 136 -3.78 5.56 -10.25
C ASN A 136 -2.94 4.73 -9.28
N LEU A 137 -1.62 4.79 -9.38
CA LEU A 137 -0.70 4.12 -8.47
C LEU A 137 -0.20 5.10 -7.42
N VAL A 138 -0.35 4.72 -6.15
CA VAL A 138 0.31 5.37 -5.00
C VAL A 138 1.35 4.41 -4.45
N LEU A 139 2.61 4.72 -4.68
CA LEU A 139 3.75 3.96 -4.19
C LEU A 139 4.24 4.58 -2.87
N ILE A 140 4.09 3.84 -1.77
CA ILE A 140 4.58 4.28 -0.46
C ILE A 140 6.04 3.91 -0.33
N THR A 141 6.89 4.90 -0.17
CA THR A 141 8.33 4.77 0.01
C THR A 141 8.73 5.05 1.47
N SER A 142 9.87 5.68 1.69
CA SER A 142 10.42 5.99 3.01
C SER A 142 10.53 7.49 3.20
N ASP A 143 10.36 7.95 4.45
CA ASP A 143 10.69 9.30 4.90
C ASP A 143 12.20 9.59 4.93
N LYS A 144 13.02 8.54 4.81
CA LYS A 144 14.50 8.62 4.86
C LYS A 144 15.14 8.95 3.52
N CYS A 145 14.36 9.48 2.58
CA CYS A 145 14.87 10.00 1.32
C CYS A 145 15.43 11.42 1.43
N TYR A 146 15.04 12.17 2.49
CA TYR A 146 15.55 13.53 2.72
C TYR A 146 16.89 13.52 3.45
N GLU A 147 17.76 14.48 3.10
CA GLU A 147 18.94 14.77 3.89
C GLU A 147 18.53 15.20 5.30
N ASN A 148 19.00 14.47 6.31
CA ASN A 148 18.62 14.74 7.70
C ASN A 148 19.52 15.81 8.32
N ILE A 149 19.11 17.06 8.19
CA ILE A 149 19.79 18.25 8.76
C ILE A 149 19.27 18.64 10.15
N GLY A 150 18.48 17.79 10.82
CA GLY A 150 17.91 18.09 12.14
C GLY A 150 16.90 19.23 12.15
N LYS A 151 16.20 19.46 11.05
CA LYS A 151 15.22 20.53 10.85
C LYS A 151 14.06 20.43 11.85
N LYS A 152 13.80 21.48 12.63
CA LYS A 152 12.67 21.53 13.60
C LYS A 152 11.30 21.55 12.91
N SER A 153 11.18 22.14 11.71
CA SER A 153 9.99 22.06 10.88
C SER A 153 9.98 20.76 10.08
N GLY A 154 8.84 20.18 9.75
CA GLY A 154 8.77 19.00 8.88
C GLY A 154 9.43 19.26 7.50
N TYR A 155 9.86 18.18 6.83
CA TYR A 155 10.39 18.23 5.47
C TYR A 155 9.27 18.44 4.46
N LYS A 156 9.60 19.08 3.34
CA LYS A 156 8.71 19.38 2.21
C LYS A 156 9.31 18.79 0.93
N GLU A 157 8.48 18.69 -0.11
CA GLU A 157 8.88 18.15 -1.41
C GLU A 157 10.00 18.95 -2.10
N THR A 158 10.27 20.17 -1.65
CA THR A 158 11.35 21.05 -2.15
C THR A 158 12.66 20.96 -1.36
N ASP A 159 12.68 20.17 -0.28
CA ASP A 159 13.89 19.98 0.53
C ASP A 159 14.84 18.97 -0.16
N LEU A 160 16.14 19.04 0.17
CA LEU A 160 17.16 18.16 -0.41
C LEU A 160 16.90 16.68 -0.09
N LEU A 161 17.12 15.83 -1.11
CA LEU A 161 17.01 14.38 -1.07
C LEU A 161 18.35 13.73 -0.81
#